data_d0e3d06f6505b299aa05c39edc7b0bf7
#
_entry.id   d0e3d06f6505b299aa05c39edc7b0bf7
#
_cell.length_a   1.000
_cell.length_b   1.000
_cell.length_c   1.000
_cell.angle_alpha   90.00
_cell.angle_beta   90.00
_cell.angle_gamma   90.00
#
_symmetry.space_group_name_H-M   'P 1'
#
loop_
_entity.id
_entity.type
_entity.pdbx_description
1 polymer ?
#
loop_
_entity_poly.entity_id
_entity_poly.type
_entity_poly.pdbx_seq_one_letter_code
_entity_poly.pdbx_strand_id
1 'polypeptide(L)'
;MTGGHFSLILLPTLACNADCDYCFENKSGCTLHLDQLPSMIHKVMDHMEVNQIEELCIYWQGGEVMTLPPEWFEQAHDIIREISAVREKRIFNYLQSNMITYSEKWNRVLSEMFGNSVGSSMDFPNLYRKLKGGYGPREYERIWTRNIMEAMNAGIHVGVIAIANEQTFDLGAEHFYSHFVDELGIRDFQINTPFPGGPVNDVKKGFPVEADRLSQFLMDLADVWMRRGFQRDVRVGPFDSLMDYFVHGNKNLLCIWRENCASDFVCIDPMGNVAQCDCWVTSYPEFRYGRIFHQGSLSDLLMKSEVRRSFQQRPGRLMQKEDCIECNYLHLCHGGCPVRTYAFYGDLFRKDPYCKLYKQLFQKIETMAMNHLRN
;
A
#
# COMPACT_ATOMS: atom_id res chain seq x y z
N MET A 1 -11.16 18.06 19.18
CA MET A 1 -10.20 17.47 18.23
C MET A 1 -10.40 15.96 18.35
N THR A 2 -10.99 15.35 17.35
CA THR A 2 -11.20 13.90 17.30
C THR A 2 -9.83 13.25 17.24
N GLY A 3 -9.54 12.32 18.17
CA GLY A 3 -8.26 11.61 18.29
C GLY A 3 -7.86 11.04 16.94
N GLY A 4 -6.75 11.57 16.36
CA GLY A 4 -6.23 11.11 15.10
C GLY A 4 -5.60 9.71 15.24
N HIS A 5 -5.43 9.02 14.12
CA HIS A 5 -4.64 7.81 14.06
C HIS A 5 -3.24 8.12 13.52
N PHE A 6 -2.26 7.32 13.93
CA PHE A 6 -0.90 7.31 13.38
C PHE A 6 -0.68 6.02 12.57
N SER A 7 -0.20 6.16 11.35
CA SER A 7 0.05 5.01 10.47
C SER A 7 1.54 4.70 10.40
N LEU A 8 1.92 3.54 10.90
CA LEU A 8 3.27 3.01 10.87
C LEU A 8 3.36 1.89 9.84
N ILE A 9 4.14 2.07 8.78
CA ILE A 9 4.57 0.98 7.91
C ILE A 9 5.82 0.37 8.55
N LEU A 10 5.73 -0.87 8.98
CA LEU A 10 6.85 -1.57 9.61
C LEU A 10 7.32 -2.71 8.72
N LEU A 11 8.59 -2.65 8.34
CA LEU A 11 9.24 -3.67 7.54
C LEU A 11 10.04 -4.60 8.48
N PRO A 12 9.49 -5.75 8.91
CA PRO A 12 10.22 -6.61 9.81
C PRO A 12 11.37 -7.35 9.11
N THR A 13 11.31 -7.46 7.78
CA THR A 13 12.37 -8.09 6.98
C THR A 13 12.43 -7.51 5.57
N LEU A 14 13.63 -7.44 4.99
CA LEU A 14 13.85 -7.16 3.58
C LEU A 14 14.17 -8.44 2.79
N ALA A 15 14.18 -9.60 3.44
CA ALA A 15 14.25 -10.89 2.74
C ALA A 15 12.94 -11.15 2.00
N CYS A 16 13.04 -11.76 0.84
CA CYS A 16 11.89 -12.13 0.02
C CYS A 16 12.15 -13.47 -0.68
N ASN A 17 11.14 -14.29 -0.81
CA ASN A 17 11.16 -15.55 -1.56
C ASN A 17 10.81 -15.39 -3.04
N ALA A 18 10.44 -14.17 -3.46
CA ALA A 18 10.07 -13.82 -4.83
C ALA A 18 11.07 -12.87 -5.48
N ASP A 19 11.08 -12.88 -6.82
CA ASP A 19 11.92 -12.02 -7.66
C ASP A 19 11.07 -11.37 -8.77
N CYS A 20 10.08 -10.56 -8.36
CA CYS A 20 9.18 -9.87 -9.27
C CYS A 20 9.92 -8.81 -10.07
N ASP A 21 9.69 -8.74 -11.39
CA ASP A 21 10.45 -7.86 -12.31
C ASP A 21 10.28 -6.37 -12.02
N TYR A 22 9.13 -5.95 -11.50
CA TYR A 22 8.80 -4.55 -11.19
C TYR A 22 8.93 -4.19 -9.71
N CYS A 23 9.53 -5.06 -8.90
CA CYS A 23 9.62 -4.81 -7.47
C CYS A 23 10.50 -3.59 -7.17
N PHE A 24 9.94 -2.62 -6.46
CA PHE A 24 10.68 -1.42 -6.04
C PHE A 24 11.57 -1.67 -4.81
N GLU A 25 11.29 -2.75 -4.05
CA GLU A 25 12.03 -3.06 -2.84
C GLU A 25 13.49 -3.43 -3.12
N ASN A 26 14.39 -2.77 -2.41
CA ASN A 26 15.81 -3.15 -2.40
C ASN A 26 16.01 -4.31 -1.41
N LYS A 27 15.80 -5.52 -1.91
CA LYS A 27 15.80 -6.75 -1.11
C LYS A 27 17.17 -7.07 -0.53
N SER A 28 17.20 -7.45 0.73
CA SER A 28 18.40 -7.91 1.44
C SER A 28 18.05 -9.00 2.46
N GLY A 29 19.04 -9.58 3.14
CA GLY A 29 18.81 -10.51 4.24
C GLY A 29 18.52 -9.84 5.60
N CYS A 30 18.38 -8.52 5.64
CA CYS A 30 18.15 -7.79 6.89
C CYS A 30 16.79 -8.12 7.51
N THR A 31 16.80 -8.39 8.80
CA THR A 31 15.61 -8.69 9.60
C THR A 31 15.67 -7.92 10.92
N LEU A 32 14.54 -7.41 11.38
CA LEU A 32 14.41 -6.74 12.66
C LEU A 32 14.58 -7.77 13.81
N HIS A 33 15.50 -7.49 14.71
CA HIS A 33 15.64 -8.27 15.93
C HIS A 33 14.52 -7.92 16.90
N LEU A 34 13.90 -8.95 17.51
CA LEU A 34 12.78 -8.75 18.45
C LEU A 34 13.17 -7.92 19.69
N ASP A 35 14.42 -7.99 20.13
CA ASP A 35 14.94 -7.18 21.25
C ASP A 35 14.97 -5.68 20.97
N GLN A 36 14.96 -5.28 19.69
CA GLN A 36 14.90 -3.88 19.26
C GLN A 36 13.46 -3.34 19.17
N LEU A 37 12.47 -4.24 19.02
CA LEU A 37 11.07 -3.86 18.84
C LEU A 37 10.51 -3.04 20.01
N PRO A 38 10.75 -3.40 21.30
CA PRO A 38 10.26 -2.59 22.42
C PRO A 38 10.73 -1.14 22.36
N SER A 39 12.03 -0.91 22.13
CA SER A 39 12.58 0.43 22.02
C SER A 39 11.96 1.25 20.88
N MET A 40 11.70 0.60 19.73
CA MET A 40 11.03 1.22 18.59
C MET A 40 9.60 1.62 18.94
N ILE A 41 8.82 0.69 19.50
CA ILE A 41 7.41 0.91 19.85
C ILE A 41 7.28 1.98 20.94
N HIS A 42 8.13 1.98 21.96
CA HIS A 42 8.13 3.06 22.96
C HIS A 42 8.30 4.44 22.33
N LYS A 43 9.24 4.62 21.40
CA LYS A 43 9.44 5.91 20.70
C LYS A 43 8.22 6.31 19.84
N VAL A 44 7.54 5.32 19.25
CA VAL A 44 6.29 5.57 18.53
C VAL A 44 5.19 6.01 19.52
N MET A 45 5.04 5.33 20.65
CA MET A 45 4.06 5.71 21.68
C MET A 45 4.35 7.10 22.27
N ASP A 46 5.61 7.42 22.56
CA ASP A 46 6.01 8.76 23.02
C ASP A 46 5.64 9.84 21.99
N HIS A 47 5.81 9.55 20.70
CA HIS A 47 5.38 10.45 19.62
C HIS A 47 3.85 10.63 19.61
N MET A 48 3.11 9.54 19.80
CA MET A 48 1.65 9.58 19.85
C MET A 48 1.15 10.41 21.06
N GLU A 49 1.76 10.24 22.22
CA GLU A 49 1.42 11.01 23.43
C GLU A 49 1.63 12.51 23.23
N VAL A 50 2.81 12.91 22.73
CA VAL A 50 3.13 14.32 22.45
C VAL A 50 2.12 14.95 21.47
N ASN A 51 1.60 14.17 20.52
CA ASN A 51 0.67 14.64 19.49
C ASN A 51 -0.81 14.33 19.82
N GLN A 52 -1.12 13.79 21.00
CA GLN A 52 -2.48 13.43 21.44
C GLN A 52 -3.19 12.46 20.48
N ILE A 53 -2.43 11.47 19.98
CA ILE A 53 -2.93 10.43 19.07
C ILE A 53 -3.32 9.20 19.89
N GLU A 54 -4.51 8.63 19.62
CA GLU A 54 -5.07 7.51 20.40
C GLU A 54 -4.96 6.16 19.69
N GLU A 55 -4.84 6.16 18.36
CA GLU A 55 -4.82 4.95 17.56
C GLU A 55 -3.53 4.80 16.78
N LEU A 56 -2.94 3.60 16.81
CA LEU A 56 -1.81 3.20 15.99
C LEU A 56 -2.26 2.13 15.00
N CYS A 57 -2.12 2.42 13.70
CA CYS A 57 -2.29 1.45 12.64
C CYS A 57 -0.91 0.98 12.17
N ILE A 58 -0.58 -0.30 12.37
CA ILE A 58 0.68 -0.89 11.92
C ILE A 58 0.43 -1.72 10.67
N TYR A 59 1.08 -1.32 9.57
CA TYR A 59 1.07 -2.04 8.30
C TYR A 59 2.35 -2.86 8.18
N TRP A 60 2.25 -4.15 8.39
CA TRP A 60 3.34 -5.11 8.32
C TRP A 60 3.55 -5.53 6.86
N GLN A 61 4.65 -5.12 6.30
CA GLN A 61 5.04 -5.45 4.93
C GLN A 61 6.57 -5.45 4.80
N GLY A 62 7.14 -5.46 3.61
CA GLY A 62 8.57 -5.45 3.37
C GLY A 62 8.96 -6.31 2.18
N GLY A 63 10.08 -7.03 2.26
CA GLY A 63 10.42 -8.01 1.24
C GLY A 63 9.31 -9.06 1.11
N GLU A 64 9.26 -9.99 2.09
CA GLU A 64 8.13 -10.88 2.31
C GLU A 64 8.05 -11.26 3.79
N VAL A 65 7.02 -10.83 4.44
CA VAL A 65 6.85 -10.98 5.90
C VAL A 65 6.74 -12.45 6.33
N MET A 66 6.12 -13.30 5.53
CA MET A 66 5.98 -14.74 5.83
C MET A 66 7.28 -15.56 5.57
N THR A 67 8.40 -14.90 5.28
CA THR A 67 9.73 -15.53 5.39
C THR A 67 10.21 -15.61 6.84
N LEU A 68 9.62 -14.82 7.73
CA LEU A 68 9.74 -14.99 9.18
C LEU A 68 8.76 -16.07 9.66
N PRO A 69 9.09 -16.80 10.72
CA PRO A 69 8.17 -17.81 11.26
C PRO A 69 6.99 -17.14 12.00
N PRO A 70 5.82 -17.81 12.08
CA PRO A 70 4.67 -17.29 12.83
C PRO A 70 4.99 -16.93 14.28
N GLU A 71 5.86 -17.68 14.94
CA GLU A 71 6.28 -17.48 16.32
C GLU A 71 7.00 -16.14 16.54
N TRP A 72 7.63 -15.59 15.51
CA TRP A 72 8.19 -14.25 15.55
C TRP A 72 7.08 -13.19 15.68
N PHE A 73 5.98 -13.37 14.95
CA PHE A 73 4.82 -12.47 15.00
C PHE A 73 4.03 -12.62 16.29
N GLU A 74 3.93 -13.83 16.85
CA GLU A 74 3.32 -14.05 18.17
C GLU A 74 4.08 -13.26 19.26
N GLN A 75 5.40 -13.35 19.27
CA GLN A 75 6.23 -12.58 20.20
C GLN A 75 6.14 -11.06 19.95
N ALA A 76 6.16 -10.64 18.70
CA ALA A 76 5.99 -9.21 18.35
C ALA A 76 4.63 -8.70 18.82
N HIS A 77 3.57 -9.49 18.65
CA HIS A 77 2.22 -9.14 19.11
C HIS A 77 2.16 -8.98 20.62
N ASP A 78 2.73 -9.92 21.38
CA ASP A 78 2.77 -9.84 22.84
C ASP A 78 3.50 -8.60 23.33
N ILE A 79 4.69 -8.28 22.75
CA ILE A 79 5.45 -7.09 23.07
C ILE A 79 4.61 -5.81 22.83
N ILE A 80 3.99 -5.71 21.66
CA ILE A 80 3.22 -4.53 21.29
C ILE A 80 2.00 -4.38 22.17
N ARG A 81 1.28 -5.49 22.45
CA ARG A 81 0.10 -5.52 23.30
C ARG A 81 0.42 -5.09 24.74
N GLU A 82 1.52 -5.57 25.32
CA GLU A 82 1.95 -5.17 26.66
C GLU A 82 2.25 -3.67 26.72
N ILE A 83 3.03 -3.15 25.78
CA ILE A 83 3.38 -1.72 25.73
C ILE A 83 2.12 -0.86 25.54
N SER A 84 1.24 -1.25 24.61
CA SER A 84 0.03 -0.48 24.31
C SER A 84 -0.96 -0.46 25.47
N ALA A 85 -1.09 -1.57 26.20
CA ALA A 85 -1.94 -1.66 27.40
C ALA A 85 -1.48 -0.70 28.50
N VAL A 86 -0.16 -0.62 28.76
CA VAL A 86 0.40 0.32 29.73
C VAL A 86 0.21 1.79 29.32
N ARG A 87 0.24 2.04 28.00
CA ARG A 87 0.10 3.39 27.43
C ARG A 87 -1.35 3.75 27.09
N GLU A 88 -2.32 2.86 27.34
CA GLU A 88 -3.74 3.05 27.02
C GLU A 88 -4.00 3.44 25.56
N LYS A 89 -3.22 2.85 24.59
CA LYS A 89 -3.35 3.11 23.17
C LYS A 89 -4.02 1.94 22.44
N ARG A 90 -4.84 2.23 21.45
CA ARG A 90 -5.47 1.22 20.58
C ARG A 90 -4.55 0.91 19.41
N ILE A 91 -4.36 -0.39 19.14
CA ILE A 91 -3.49 -0.87 18.06
C ILE A 91 -4.31 -1.67 17.06
N PHE A 92 -4.10 -1.37 15.78
CA PHE A 92 -4.64 -2.13 14.65
C PHE A 92 -3.49 -2.62 13.80
N ASN A 93 -3.49 -3.92 13.49
CA ASN A 93 -2.44 -4.55 12.70
C ASN A 93 -3.00 -4.99 11.34
N TYR A 94 -2.27 -4.71 10.28
CA TYR A 94 -2.59 -5.09 8.91
C TYR A 94 -1.39 -5.80 8.30
N LEU A 95 -1.60 -6.94 7.65
CA LEU A 95 -0.55 -7.75 7.05
C LEU A 95 -0.65 -7.71 5.53
N GLN A 96 0.50 -7.47 4.86
CA GLN A 96 0.65 -7.64 3.42
C GLN A 96 1.68 -8.73 3.15
N SER A 97 1.27 -9.78 2.43
CA SER A 97 2.11 -10.94 2.11
C SER A 97 1.87 -11.44 0.68
N ASN A 98 2.90 -12.00 0.07
CA ASN A 98 2.73 -12.70 -1.19
C ASN A 98 2.13 -14.11 -1.03
N MET A 99 1.87 -14.57 0.17
CA MET A 99 1.21 -15.83 0.53
C MET A 99 1.92 -17.12 0.03
N ILE A 100 3.11 -17.02 -0.55
CA ILE A 100 3.82 -18.18 -1.12
C ILE A 100 4.26 -19.20 -0.04
N THR A 101 4.58 -18.71 1.15
CA THR A 101 4.99 -19.56 2.29
C THR A 101 3.88 -19.75 3.31
N TYR A 102 2.65 -19.32 3.00
CA TYR A 102 1.52 -19.56 3.87
C TYR A 102 1.32 -21.06 4.14
N SER A 103 0.94 -21.38 5.36
CA SER A 103 0.49 -22.69 5.83
C SER A 103 -0.46 -22.50 7.02
N GLU A 104 -1.18 -23.54 7.45
CA GLU A 104 -2.09 -23.51 8.59
C GLU A 104 -1.46 -22.99 9.89
N LYS A 105 -0.14 -23.07 10.03
CA LYS A 105 0.58 -22.51 11.19
C LYS A 105 0.38 -21.00 11.34
N TRP A 106 0.06 -20.30 10.26
CA TRP A 106 -0.23 -18.86 10.28
C TRP A 106 -1.64 -18.52 10.78
N ASN A 107 -2.57 -19.49 10.81
CA ASN A 107 -3.98 -19.20 11.11
C ASN A 107 -4.16 -18.55 12.48
N ARG A 108 -3.39 -18.99 13.48
CA ARG A 108 -3.46 -18.41 14.82
C ARG A 108 -3.03 -16.94 14.82
N VAL A 109 -1.89 -16.63 14.20
CA VAL A 109 -1.37 -15.26 14.09
C VAL A 109 -2.33 -14.38 13.31
N LEU A 110 -2.86 -14.89 12.17
CA LEU A 110 -3.83 -14.15 11.35
C LEU A 110 -5.11 -13.86 12.13
N SER A 111 -5.55 -14.77 12.99
CA SER A 111 -6.73 -14.56 13.84
C SER A 111 -6.46 -13.56 14.97
N GLU A 112 -5.43 -13.81 15.77
CA GLU A 112 -5.20 -13.07 17.02
C GLU A 112 -4.63 -11.67 16.79
N MET A 113 -3.76 -11.49 15.78
CA MET A 113 -3.07 -10.23 15.52
C MET A 113 -3.68 -9.42 14.36
N PHE A 114 -4.22 -10.11 13.35
CA PHE A 114 -4.65 -9.48 12.10
C PHE A 114 -6.16 -9.59 11.82
N GLY A 115 -6.96 -10.00 12.80
CA GLY A 115 -8.41 -10.03 12.70
C GLY A 115 -8.95 -10.92 11.58
N ASN A 116 -8.33 -12.08 11.34
CA ASN A 116 -8.64 -13.01 10.25
C ASN A 116 -8.55 -12.37 8.85
N SER A 117 -7.62 -11.45 8.65
CA SER A 117 -7.47 -10.76 7.37
C SER A 117 -6.02 -10.67 6.93
N VAL A 118 -5.77 -10.78 5.63
CA VAL A 118 -4.46 -10.60 5.00
C VAL A 118 -4.62 -9.94 3.64
N GLY A 119 -3.79 -8.94 3.38
CA GLY A 119 -3.58 -8.41 2.04
C GLY A 119 -2.58 -9.30 1.28
N SER A 120 -2.87 -9.58 0.03
CA SER A 120 -1.97 -10.30 -0.86
C SER A 120 -1.75 -9.57 -2.17
N SER A 121 -0.97 -10.15 -3.06
CA SER A 121 -0.62 -9.52 -4.33
C SER A 121 -0.61 -10.54 -5.46
N MET A 122 -1.43 -10.29 -6.49
CA MET A 122 -1.47 -11.11 -7.70
C MET A 122 -1.92 -10.28 -8.90
N ASP A 123 -1.24 -10.46 -10.03
CA ASP A 123 -1.63 -9.86 -11.31
C ASP A 123 -2.38 -10.89 -12.15
N PHE A 124 -3.27 -10.45 -13.02
CA PHE A 124 -3.94 -11.35 -13.94
C PHE A 124 -3.96 -10.81 -15.38
N PRO A 125 -3.40 -11.59 -16.33
CA PRO A 125 -2.52 -12.76 -16.14
C PRO A 125 -1.24 -12.40 -15.42
N ASN A 126 -0.64 -13.37 -14.70
CA ASN A 126 0.65 -13.16 -14.04
C ASN A 126 1.81 -13.31 -15.04
N LEU A 127 2.49 -12.22 -15.35
CA LEU A 127 3.66 -12.18 -16.22
C LEU A 127 4.98 -11.95 -15.47
N TYR A 128 4.93 -11.19 -14.39
CA TYR A 128 6.09 -10.54 -13.79
C TYR A 128 6.40 -11.00 -12.36
N ARG A 129 5.44 -11.67 -11.68
CA ARG A 129 5.70 -12.23 -10.35
C ARG A 129 6.31 -13.61 -10.49
N LYS A 130 7.49 -13.79 -9.92
CA LYS A 130 8.31 -15.01 -10.02
C LYS A 130 8.85 -15.40 -8.65
N LEU A 131 9.14 -16.70 -8.47
CA LEU A 131 9.85 -17.15 -7.29
C LEU A 131 11.37 -17.01 -7.49
N LYS A 132 12.10 -16.85 -6.40
CA LYS A 132 13.55 -17.01 -6.42
C LYS A 132 13.93 -18.44 -6.81
N GLY A 133 15.09 -18.60 -7.41
CA GLY A 133 15.58 -19.92 -7.84
C GLY A 133 15.14 -20.34 -9.24
N GLY A 134 14.67 -19.41 -10.08
CA GLY A 134 14.39 -19.64 -11.51
C GLY A 134 12.99 -20.18 -11.80
N TYR A 135 12.09 -20.22 -10.84
CA TYR A 135 10.70 -20.62 -11.06
C TYR A 135 9.89 -19.44 -11.61
N GLY A 136 9.30 -19.68 -12.79
CA GLY A 136 8.58 -18.65 -13.54
C GLY A 136 7.21 -18.26 -12.97
N PRO A 137 6.51 -17.35 -13.67
CA PRO A 137 5.22 -16.81 -13.23
C PRO A 137 4.13 -17.85 -12.98
N ARG A 138 4.07 -18.92 -13.80
CA ARG A 138 3.08 -20.00 -13.66
C ARG A 138 3.21 -20.74 -12.34
N GLU A 139 4.44 -21.01 -11.89
CA GLU A 139 4.65 -21.71 -10.61
C GLU A 139 4.31 -20.82 -9.43
N TYR A 140 4.63 -19.52 -9.51
CA TYR A 140 4.20 -18.53 -8.52
C TYR A 140 2.67 -18.53 -8.39
N GLU A 141 1.95 -18.39 -9.50
CA GLU A 141 0.50 -18.36 -9.55
C GLU A 141 -0.13 -19.66 -9.01
N ARG A 142 0.41 -20.83 -9.38
CA ARG A 142 -0.07 -22.13 -8.89
C ARG A 142 0.02 -22.24 -7.37
N ILE A 143 1.16 -21.85 -6.78
CA ILE A 143 1.36 -21.90 -5.32
C ILE A 143 0.48 -20.87 -4.64
N TRP A 144 0.44 -19.65 -5.15
CA TRP A 144 -0.37 -18.58 -4.63
C TRP A 144 -1.85 -18.95 -4.59
N THR A 145 -2.41 -19.42 -5.70
CA THR A 145 -3.82 -19.82 -5.80
C THR A 145 -4.16 -20.91 -4.79
N ARG A 146 -3.34 -21.95 -4.68
CA ARG A 146 -3.53 -22.99 -3.67
C ARG A 146 -3.58 -22.38 -2.25
N ASN A 147 -2.61 -21.57 -1.91
CA ASN A 147 -2.44 -21.03 -0.56
C ASN A 147 -3.55 -20.05 -0.17
N ILE A 148 -4.01 -19.20 -1.10
CA ILE A 148 -5.15 -18.32 -0.80
C ILE A 148 -6.45 -19.10 -0.63
N MET A 149 -6.66 -20.15 -1.43
CA MET A 149 -7.84 -21.00 -1.28
C MET A 149 -7.83 -21.74 0.07
N GLU A 150 -6.66 -22.24 0.50
CA GLU A 150 -6.50 -22.85 1.83
C GLU A 150 -6.79 -21.81 2.95
N ALA A 151 -6.26 -20.59 2.84
CA ALA A 151 -6.52 -19.52 3.81
C ALA A 151 -8.01 -19.13 3.85
N MET A 152 -8.64 -18.95 2.71
CA MET A 152 -10.08 -18.60 2.64
C MET A 152 -10.95 -19.71 3.20
N ASN A 153 -10.63 -20.99 2.93
CA ASN A 153 -11.32 -22.14 3.53
C ASN A 153 -11.15 -22.21 5.05
N ALA A 154 -10.04 -21.66 5.59
CA ALA A 154 -9.84 -21.53 7.02
C ALA A 154 -10.54 -20.30 7.64
N GLY A 155 -11.32 -19.55 6.86
CA GLY A 155 -12.04 -18.36 7.31
C GLY A 155 -11.22 -17.07 7.32
N ILE A 156 -10.07 -17.06 6.65
CA ILE A 156 -9.24 -15.85 6.50
C ILE A 156 -9.74 -15.03 5.31
N HIS A 157 -10.02 -13.75 5.54
CA HIS A 157 -10.34 -12.81 4.47
C HIS A 157 -9.07 -12.43 3.71
N VAL A 158 -9.07 -12.62 2.39
CA VAL A 158 -7.94 -12.29 1.52
C VAL A 158 -8.30 -11.11 0.64
N GLY A 159 -7.63 -9.97 0.83
CA GLY A 159 -7.65 -8.84 -0.09
C GLY A 159 -6.49 -8.95 -1.09
N VAL A 160 -6.66 -8.48 -2.33
CA VAL A 160 -5.63 -8.61 -3.36
C VAL A 160 -5.28 -7.26 -3.98
N ILE A 161 -3.99 -6.96 -4.07
CA ILE A 161 -3.47 -5.87 -4.88
C ILE A 161 -2.96 -6.44 -6.20
N ALA A 162 -3.48 -5.92 -7.30
CA ALA A 162 -3.07 -6.28 -8.66
C ALA A 162 -2.47 -5.09 -9.40
N ILE A 163 -1.56 -5.38 -10.31
CA ILE A 163 -1.07 -4.44 -11.32
C ILE A 163 -1.52 -4.94 -12.68
N ALA A 164 -2.26 -4.10 -13.41
CA ALA A 164 -2.66 -4.42 -14.77
C ALA A 164 -1.46 -4.31 -15.73
N ASN A 165 -1.33 -5.29 -16.60
CA ASN A 165 -0.28 -5.38 -17.62
C ASN A 165 -0.88 -5.44 -19.03
N GLU A 166 -0.04 -5.54 -20.04
CA GLU A 166 -0.46 -5.55 -21.44
C GLU A 166 -1.47 -6.67 -21.78
N GLN A 167 -1.27 -7.87 -21.22
CA GLN A 167 -2.20 -8.97 -21.43
C GLN A 167 -3.51 -8.79 -20.66
N THR A 168 -3.47 -8.11 -19.51
CA THR A 168 -4.69 -7.71 -18.79
C THR A 168 -5.59 -6.87 -19.67
N PHE A 169 -4.99 -5.92 -20.43
CA PHE A 169 -5.75 -5.06 -21.33
C PHE A 169 -6.33 -5.83 -22.52
N ASP A 170 -5.59 -6.83 -23.05
CA ASP A 170 -6.05 -7.67 -24.16
C ASP A 170 -7.20 -8.59 -23.74
N LEU A 171 -7.19 -9.12 -22.53
CA LEU A 171 -8.26 -9.93 -21.97
C LEU A 171 -9.50 -9.10 -21.61
N GLY A 172 -9.31 -7.85 -21.22
CA GLY A 172 -10.38 -6.93 -20.88
C GLY A 172 -10.93 -7.06 -19.45
N ALA A 173 -11.67 -6.03 -19.06
CA ALA A 173 -12.17 -5.82 -17.71
C ALA A 173 -13.13 -6.91 -17.21
N GLU A 174 -13.98 -7.46 -18.09
CA GLU A 174 -14.93 -8.50 -17.73
C GLU A 174 -14.24 -9.80 -17.30
N HIS A 175 -13.22 -10.26 -18.06
CA HIS A 175 -12.45 -11.45 -17.70
C HIS A 175 -11.62 -11.22 -16.44
N PHE A 176 -11.02 -10.05 -16.29
CA PHE A 176 -10.27 -9.69 -15.10
C PHE A 176 -11.17 -9.75 -13.84
N TYR A 177 -12.34 -9.14 -13.90
CA TYR A 177 -13.30 -9.16 -12.81
C TYR A 177 -13.77 -10.59 -12.49
N SER A 178 -14.15 -11.37 -13.52
CA SER A 178 -14.62 -12.75 -13.35
C SER A 178 -13.55 -13.65 -12.73
N HIS A 179 -12.27 -13.47 -13.10
CA HIS A 179 -11.20 -14.24 -12.51
C HIS A 179 -11.10 -14.05 -10.99
N PHE A 180 -11.04 -12.81 -10.52
CA PHE A 180 -10.94 -12.57 -9.09
C PHE A 180 -12.23 -12.91 -8.34
N VAL A 181 -13.38 -12.52 -8.86
CA VAL A 181 -14.65 -12.59 -8.12
C VAL A 181 -15.36 -13.92 -8.30
N ASP A 182 -15.51 -14.40 -9.54
CA ASP A 182 -16.32 -15.60 -9.81
C ASP A 182 -15.50 -16.89 -9.68
N GLU A 183 -14.23 -16.89 -10.14
CA GLU A 183 -13.38 -18.08 -10.11
C GLU A 183 -12.68 -18.25 -8.77
N LEU A 184 -12.07 -17.17 -8.24
CA LEU A 184 -11.31 -17.23 -6.98
C LEU A 184 -12.13 -16.85 -5.74
N GLY A 185 -13.32 -16.26 -5.88
CA GLY A 185 -14.16 -15.84 -4.77
C GLY A 185 -13.63 -14.62 -3.99
N ILE A 186 -12.67 -13.90 -4.55
CA ILE A 186 -12.08 -12.70 -3.92
C ILE A 186 -13.04 -11.54 -4.08
N ARG A 187 -13.42 -10.92 -2.95
CA ARG A 187 -14.39 -9.82 -2.93
C ARG A 187 -13.77 -8.46 -2.59
N ASP A 188 -12.48 -8.43 -2.35
CA ASP A 188 -11.72 -7.20 -2.04
C ASP A 188 -10.42 -7.21 -2.84
N PHE A 189 -10.35 -6.35 -3.86
CA PHE A 189 -9.13 -6.20 -4.63
C PHE A 189 -8.93 -4.76 -5.09
N GLN A 190 -7.67 -4.39 -5.30
CA GLN A 190 -7.27 -3.05 -5.69
C GLN A 190 -6.36 -3.10 -6.91
N ILE A 191 -6.58 -2.20 -7.86
CA ILE A 191 -5.69 -2.02 -9.00
C ILE A 191 -4.75 -0.86 -8.71
N ASN A 192 -3.47 -1.18 -8.59
CA ASN A 192 -2.44 -0.16 -8.46
C ASN A 192 -1.89 0.26 -9.83
N THR A 193 -1.65 1.56 -9.98
CA THR A 193 -0.95 2.11 -11.14
C THR A 193 0.54 1.79 -11.03
N PRO A 194 1.14 1.17 -12.06
CA PRO A 194 2.55 0.81 -12.05
C PRO A 194 3.46 2.05 -12.12
N PHE A 195 4.69 1.89 -11.64
CA PHE A 195 5.76 2.86 -11.81
C PHE A 195 7.10 2.13 -11.87
N PRO A 196 8.14 2.75 -12.44
CA PRO A 196 9.48 2.15 -12.44
C PRO A 196 9.94 1.88 -11.01
N GLY A 197 10.34 0.64 -10.73
CA GLY A 197 10.91 0.26 -9.45
C GLY A 197 12.40 0.56 -9.38
N GLY A 198 12.91 0.81 -8.17
CA GLY A 198 14.33 1.01 -7.90
C GLY A 198 14.85 2.43 -8.16
N PRO A 199 16.16 2.65 -8.01
CA PRO A 199 16.79 3.95 -8.22
C PRO A 199 16.54 4.51 -9.63
N VAL A 200 16.42 5.84 -9.75
CA VAL A 200 16.13 6.57 -11.00
C VAL A 200 17.01 6.15 -12.19
N ASN A 201 18.21 5.66 -11.93
CA ASN A 201 19.15 5.20 -12.95
C ASN A 201 18.94 3.75 -13.41
N ASP A 202 18.03 3.00 -12.79
CA ASP A 202 17.75 1.60 -13.13
C ASP A 202 16.42 1.48 -13.91
N VAL A 203 16.36 2.17 -15.05
CA VAL A 203 15.19 2.27 -15.95
C VAL A 203 14.69 0.89 -16.46
N LYS A 204 15.43 -0.20 -16.16
CA LYS A 204 15.11 -1.54 -16.66
C LYS A 204 14.10 -2.32 -15.82
N LYS A 205 13.70 -1.81 -14.65
CA LYS A 205 12.83 -2.54 -13.70
C LYS A 205 11.34 -2.20 -13.78
N GLY A 206 10.91 -1.34 -14.67
CA GLY A 206 9.48 -1.08 -14.87
C GLY A 206 9.02 -1.66 -16.19
N PHE A 207 7.89 -2.37 -16.22
CA PHE A 207 7.26 -2.65 -17.48
C PHE A 207 6.51 -1.38 -17.95
N PRO A 208 6.67 -0.98 -19.22
CA PRO A 208 5.96 0.17 -19.74
C PRO A 208 4.46 -0.16 -19.82
N VAL A 209 3.66 0.58 -19.08
CA VAL A 209 2.20 0.51 -19.24
C VAL A 209 1.77 1.75 -20.02
N GLU A 210 1.13 1.52 -21.15
CA GLU A 210 0.50 2.59 -21.91
C GLU A 210 -0.62 3.23 -21.09
N ALA A 211 -0.43 4.50 -20.69
CA ALA A 211 -1.33 5.18 -19.78
C ALA A 211 -2.77 5.27 -20.34
N ASP A 212 -2.94 5.38 -21.65
CA ASP A 212 -4.27 5.44 -22.27
C ASP A 212 -4.96 4.06 -22.24
N ARG A 213 -4.24 2.95 -22.44
CA ARG A 213 -4.79 1.58 -22.29
C ARG A 213 -5.17 1.30 -20.86
N LEU A 214 -4.31 1.66 -19.90
CA LEU A 214 -4.63 1.54 -18.47
C LEU A 214 -5.87 2.36 -18.11
N SER A 215 -5.96 3.59 -18.64
CA SER A 215 -7.13 4.44 -18.40
C SER A 215 -8.41 3.79 -18.93
N GLN A 216 -8.41 3.31 -20.17
CA GLN A 216 -9.58 2.63 -20.74
C GLN A 216 -9.96 1.40 -19.94
N PHE A 217 -8.98 0.55 -19.59
CA PHE A 217 -9.21 -0.63 -18.76
C PHE A 217 -9.88 -0.30 -17.42
N LEU A 218 -9.40 0.74 -16.72
CA LEU A 218 -10.00 1.16 -15.45
C LEU A 218 -11.43 1.71 -15.62
N MET A 219 -11.70 2.42 -16.73
CA MET A 219 -13.06 2.88 -17.03
C MET A 219 -14.00 1.70 -17.28
N ASP A 220 -13.57 0.72 -18.05
CA ASP A 220 -14.35 -0.49 -18.35
C ASP A 220 -14.55 -1.34 -17.10
N LEU A 221 -13.51 -1.48 -16.25
CA LEU A 221 -13.60 -2.22 -14.99
C LEU A 221 -14.56 -1.53 -13.98
N ALA A 222 -14.59 -0.21 -13.96
CA ALA A 222 -15.56 0.54 -13.16
C ALA A 222 -17.00 0.27 -13.60
N ASP A 223 -17.26 0.18 -14.92
CA ASP A 223 -18.57 -0.18 -15.46
C ASP A 223 -18.96 -1.63 -15.09
N VAL A 224 -18.02 -2.57 -15.19
CA VAL A 224 -18.22 -3.96 -14.78
C VAL A 224 -18.55 -4.05 -13.28
N TRP A 225 -17.74 -3.39 -12.45
CA TRP A 225 -17.95 -3.37 -11.02
C TRP A 225 -19.29 -2.75 -10.62
N MET A 226 -19.65 -1.61 -11.18
CA MET A 226 -20.93 -0.95 -10.89
C MET A 226 -22.12 -1.86 -11.24
N ARG A 227 -22.04 -2.58 -12.35
CA ARG A 227 -23.11 -3.47 -12.83
C ARG A 227 -23.18 -4.78 -12.06
N ARG A 228 -22.03 -5.37 -11.67
CA ARG A 228 -21.94 -6.73 -11.14
C ARG A 228 -21.60 -6.83 -9.66
N GLY A 229 -20.84 -5.88 -9.13
CA GLY A 229 -20.17 -5.95 -7.83
C GLY A 229 -20.71 -5.00 -6.78
N PHE A 230 -21.05 -3.78 -7.16
CA PHE A 230 -21.40 -2.70 -6.23
C PHE A 230 -22.54 -3.09 -5.25
N GLN A 231 -23.60 -3.74 -5.73
CA GLN A 231 -24.71 -4.20 -4.89
C GLN A 231 -24.48 -5.57 -4.23
N ARG A 232 -23.34 -6.22 -4.49
CA ARG A 232 -22.99 -7.56 -4.00
C ARG A 232 -21.85 -7.57 -2.99
N ASP A 233 -21.54 -6.42 -2.44
CA ASP A 233 -20.47 -6.23 -1.46
C ASP A 233 -19.08 -6.68 -1.99
N VAL A 234 -18.85 -6.43 -3.29
CA VAL A 234 -17.52 -6.56 -3.90
C VAL A 234 -16.83 -5.20 -3.88
N ARG A 235 -15.72 -5.13 -3.20
CA ARG A 235 -14.92 -3.91 -3.11
C ARG A 235 -13.82 -3.93 -4.16
N VAL A 236 -13.79 -2.91 -4.99
CA VAL A 236 -12.77 -2.74 -6.02
C VAL A 236 -12.13 -1.36 -5.87
N GLY A 237 -10.96 -1.32 -5.26
CA GLY A 237 -10.17 -0.10 -5.21
C GLY A 237 -9.52 0.22 -6.58
N PRO A 238 -9.59 1.47 -7.00
CA PRO A 238 -9.94 2.67 -6.23
C PRO A 238 -11.42 3.07 -6.29
N PHE A 239 -12.31 2.32 -6.91
CA PHE A 239 -13.69 2.74 -7.23
C PHE A 239 -14.56 2.87 -5.99
N ASP A 240 -14.47 1.90 -5.07
CA ASP A 240 -15.25 1.87 -3.84
C ASP A 240 -14.97 3.09 -2.95
N SER A 241 -13.69 3.42 -2.75
CA SER A 241 -13.29 4.58 -1.93
C SER A 241 -13.66 5.91 -2.58
N LEU A 242 -13.59 6.01 -3.91
CA LEU A 242 -14.03 7.19 -4.64
C LEU A 242 -15.56 7.33 -4.61
N MET A 243 -16.29 6.20 -4.73
CA MET A 243 -17.74 6.20 -4.64
C MET A 243 -18.21 6.67 -3.26
N ASP A 244 -17.57 6.15 -2.19
CA ASP A 244 -17.81 6.56 -0.80
C ASP A 244 -17.50 8.05 -0.57
N TYR A 245 -16.43 8.55 -1.19
CA TYR A 245 -16.12 9.99 -1.18
C TYR A 245 -17.23 10.83 -1.82
N PHE A 246 -17.67 10.48 -3.04
CA PHE A 246 -18.66 11.30 -3.75
C PHE A 246 -20.09 11.16 -3.21
N VAL A 247 -20.43 10.02 -2.61
CA VAL A 247 -21.77 9.79 -2.04
C VAL A 247 -21.89 10.28 -0.59
N HIS A 248 -20.87 9.99 0.24
CA HIS A 248 -20.92 10.22 1.69
C HIS A 248 -19.94 11.28 2.19
N GLY A 249 -19.07 11.82 1.33
CA GLY A 249 -18.03 12.77 1.73
C GLY A 249 -16.89 12.15 2.55
N ASN A 250 -16.76 10.83 2.55
CA ASN A 250 -15.72 10.14 3.30
C ASN A 250 -14.34 10.37 2.68
N LYS A 251 -13.43 10.96 3.45
CA LYS A 251 -12.07 11.31 2.99
C LYS A 251 -11.05 10.17 3.14
N ASN A 252 -11.49 8.95 3.43
CA ASN A 252 -10.59 7.80 3.54
C ASN A 252 -10.15 7.27 2.15
N LEU A 253 -9.41 8.10 1.45
CA LEU A 253 -8.91 7.82 0.12
C LEU A 253 -7.58 7.06 0.15
N LEU A 254 -7.19 6.49 -0.99
CA LEU A 254 -5.87 5.89 -1.18
C LEU A 254 -4.77 6.90 -0.86
N CYS A 255 -3.64 6.43 -0.36
CA CYS A 255 -2.50 7.26 0.04
C CYS A 255 -2.00 8.20 -1.07
N ILE A 256 -2.16 7.80 -2.34
CA ILE A 256 -1.78 8.59 -3.53
C ILE A 256 -2.63 9.87 -3.71
N TRP A 257 -3.78 9.96 -3.06
CA TRP A 257 -4.71 11.10 -3.12
C TRP A 257 -4.90 11.80 -1.78
N ARG A 258 -4.04 11.53 -0.81
CA ARG A 258 -4.04 12.30 0.44
C ARG A 258 -3.30 13.61 0.26
N GLU A 259 -3.80 14.65 0.90
CA GLU A 259 -3.26 16.01 0.80
C GLU A 259 -1.78 16.05 1.20
N ASN A 260 -1.43 15.36 2.26
CA ASN A 260 -0.07 15.32 2.75
C ASN A 260 0.25 13.96 3.39
N CYS A 261 0.58 12.98 2.54
CA CYS A 261 0.94 11.64 3.02
C CYS A 261 2.19 11.63 3.92
N ALA A 262 3.05 12.66 3.86
CA ALA A 262 4.21 12.81 4.76
C ALA A 262 3.81 13.09 6.22
N SER A 263 2.57 13.50 6.47
CA SER A 263 2.02 13.67 7.82
C SER A 263 1.28 12.43 8.31
N ASP A 264 0.77 11.60 7.40
CA ASP A 264 -0.08 10.46 7.69
C ASP A 264 0.70 9.17 7.93
N PHE A 265 1.85 9.00 7.26
CA PHE A 265 2.62 7.77 7.29
C PHE A 265 4.06 7.99 7.74
N VAL A 266 4.56 7.02 8.47
CA VAL A 266 5.99 6.82 8.75
C VAL A 266 6.32 5.37 8.46
N CYS A 267 7.42 5.13 7.75
CA CYS A 267 7.94 3.78 7.51
C CYS A 267 9.24 3.59 8.28
N ILE A 268 9.39 2.40 8.87
CA ILE A 268 10.62 2.00 9.57
C ILE A 268 11.07 0.66 9.00
N ASP A 269 12.31 0.59 8.53
CA ASP A 269 12.93 -0.63 8.02
C ASP A 269 13.61 -1.45 9.15
N PRO A 270 14.07 -2.69 8.88
CA PRO A 270 14.68 -3.54 9.91
C PRO A 270 15.95 -2.95 10.54
N MET A 271 16.63 -2.03 9.86
CA MET A 271 17.81 -1.35 10.36
C MET A 271 17.47 -0.10 11.18
N GLY A 272 16.19 0.22 11.31
CA GLY A 272 15.68 1.39 12.00
C GLY A 272 15.76 2.68 11.17
N ASN A 273 15.98 2.61 9.85
CA ASN A 273 15.89 3.78 9.00
C ASN A 273 14.42 4.22 8.91
N VAL A 274 14.19 5.52 8.92
CA VAL A 274 12.87 6.14 8.93
C VAL A 274 12.68 6.97 7.66
N ALA A 275 11.56 6.76 6.98
CA ALA A 275 11.15 7.57 5.83
C ALA A 275 9.62 7.72 5.79
N GLN A 276 9.08 8.37 4.78
CA GLN A 276 7.63 8.53 4.62
C GLN A 276 6.91 7.21 4.36
N CYS A 277 7.43 6.38 3.44
CA CYS A 277 6.86 5.08 3.10
C CYS A 277 7.97 4.09 2.72
N ASP A 278 7.57 2.85 2.49
CA ASP A 278 8.40 1.73 2.08
C ASP A 278 9.25 2.01 0.84
N CYS A 279 8.65 2.58 -0.20
CA CYS A 279 9.38 2.96 -1.41
C CYS A 279 10.56 3.90 -1.12
N TRP A 280 10.37 4.88 -0.24
CA TRP A 280 11.41 5.83 0.11
C TRP A 280 12.50 5.20 0.99
N VAL A 281 12.12 4.41 1.99
CA VAL A 281 13.07 3.87 2.95
C VAL A 281 14.04 2.88 2.32
N THR A 282 13.58 2.10 1.34
CA THR A 282 14.38 1.04 0.71
C THR A 282 15.08 1.49 -0.56
N SER A 283 14.37 2.19 -1.47
CA SER A 283 14.88 2.49 -2.81
C SER A 283 15.63 3.82 -2.92
N TYR A 284 15.36 4.76 -2.02
CA TYR A 284 15.91 6.13 -2.10
C TYR A 284 16.48 6.58 -0.76
N PRO A 285 17.69 6.09 -0.39
CA PRO A 285 18.30 6.37 0.92
C PRO A 285 18.45 7.87 1.26
N GLU A 286 18.60 8.71 0.23
CA GLU A 286 18.70 10.17 0.35
C GLU A 286 17.40 10.83 0.86
N PHE A 287 16.28 10.13 0.82
CA PHE A 287 14.99 10.60 1.34
C PHE A 287 14.63 10.03 2.71
N ARG A 288 15.58 9.40 3.39
CA ARG A 288 15.39 8.97 4.78
C ARG A 288 15.39 10.16 5.71
N TYR A 289 14.56 10.12 6.72
CA TYR A 289 14.49 11.14 7.77
C TYR A 289 15.60 11.00 8.79
N GLY A 290 16.14 9.81 8.95
CA GLY A 290 17.16 9.41 9.90
C GLY A 290 16.96 7.98 10.39
N ARG A 291 17.42 7.68 11.62
CA ARG A 291 17.31 6.34 12.23
C ARG A 291 16.65 6.41 13.59
N ILE A 292 15.67 5.51 13.84
CA ILE A 292 14.92 5.48 15.10
C ILE A 292 15.80 5.05 16.30
N PHE A 293 16.83 4.24 16.07
CA PHE A 293 17.72 3.75 17.13
C PHE A 293 18.79 4.75 17.57
N HIS A 294 18.88 5.91 16.93
CA HIS A 294 19.74 7.00 17.40
C HIS A 294 19.18 7.69 18.64
N GLN A 295 20.04 8.49 19.32
CA GLN A 295 19.59 9.31 20.45
C GLN A 295 18.53 10.32 20.01
N GLY A 296 17.50 10.51 20.85
CA GLY A 296 16.39 11.42 20.61
C GLY A 296 15.06 10.71 20.37
N SER A 297 14.01 11.51 20.32
CA SER A 297 12.63 11.03 20.12
C SER A 297 12.31 10.90 18.63
N LEU A 298 11.27 10.12 18.31
CA LEU A 298 10.70 10.08 16.96
C LEU A 298 10.13 11.45 16.57
N SER A 299 9.51 12.17 17.51
CA SER A 299 9.01 13.54 17.29
C SER A 299 10.09 14.50 16.85
N ASP A 300 11.25 14.48 17.52
CA ASP A 300 12.42 15.29 17.15
C ASP A 300 12.92 14.96 15.74
N LEU A 301 13.02 13.65 15.43
CA LEU A 301 13.50 13.19 14.14
C LEU A 301 12.55 13.68 13.01
N LEU A 302 11.24 13.53 13.19
CA LEU A 302 10.24 13.97 12.22
C LEU A 302 10.20 15.49 12.08
N MET A 303 10.33 16.24 13.17
CA MET A 303 10.29 17.70 13.18
C MET A 303 11.54 18.32 12.54
N LYS A 304 12.73 17.75 12.80
CA LYS A 304 14.00 18.27 12.32
C LYS A 304 14.33 17.86 10.87
N SER A 305 13.65 16.85 10.31
CA SER A 305 13.94 16.36 8.96
C SER A 305 13.61 17.39 7.88
N GLU A 306 14.64 17.81 7.13
CA GLU A 306 14.47 18.69 5.96
C GLU A 306 13.78 17.95 4.81
N VAL A 307 14.04 16.67 4.67
CA VAL A 307 13.38 15.80 3.70
C VAL A 307 11.87 15.76 3.96
N ARG A 308 11.46 15.52 5.20
CA ARG A 308 10.04 15.54 5.56
C ARG A 308 9.39 16.90 5.28
N ARG A 309 10.08 18.00 5.62
CA ARG A 309 9.59 19.35 5.31
C ARG A 309 9.39 19.56 3.81
N SER A 310 10.29 19.06 2.97
CA SER A 310 10.15 19.18 1.52
C SER A 310 8.91 18.42 1.00
N PHE A 311 8.62 17.23 1.55
CA PHE A 311 7.38 16.51 1.22
C PHE A 311 6.13 17.28 1.67
N GLN A 312 6.14 17.85 2.87
CA GLN A 312 5.02 18.65 3.40
C GLN A 312 4.77 19.92 2.59
N GLN A 313 5.82 20.49 2.00
CA GLN A 313 5.70 21.67 1.13
C GLN A 313 5.24 21.34 -0.29
N ARG A 314 5.25 20.05 -0.67
CA ARG A 314 4.97 19.61 -2.04
C ARG A 314 3.64 20.11 -2.58
N PRO A 315 2.49 20.00 -1.88
CA PRO A 315 1.22 20.45 -2.41
C PRO A 315 1.23 21.94 -2.80
N GLY A 316 1.74 22.81 -1.92
CA GLY A 316 1.85 24.24 -2.20
C GLY A 316 2.78 24.59 -3.35
N ARG A 317 3.92 23.86 -3.47
CA ARG A 317 4.87 24.07 -4.57
C ARG A 317 4.34 23.58 -5.91
N LEU A 318 3.55 22.52 -5.94
CA LEU A 318 2.88 22.02 -7.14
C LEU A 318 1.86 23.02 -7.69
N MET A 319 1.10 23.68 -6.82
CA MET A 319 0.14 24.71 -7.22
C MET A 319 0.80 25.89 -7.94
N GLN A 320 2.08 26.17 -7.66
CA GLN A 320 2.83 27.25 -8.29
C GLN A 320 3.50 26.84 -9.61
N LYS A 321 3.86 25.57 -9.77
CA LYS A 321 4.66 25.08 -10.90
C LYS A 321 3.84 24.42 -12.01
N GLU A 322 2.71 23.84 -11.66
CA GLU A 322 1.89 23.02 -12.56
C GLU A 322 0.49 23.63 -12.68
N ASP A 323 -0.28 23.17 -13.65
CA ASP A 323 -1.68 23.58 -13.88
C ASP A 323 -2.68 23.01 -12.85
N CYS A 324 -2.19 22.59 -11.68
CA CYS A 324 -3.02 21.98 -10.66
C CYS A 324 -4.02 22.96 -10.04
N ILE A 325 -3.66 24.26 -9.93
CA ILE A 325 -4.53 25.26 -9.34
C ILE A 325 -5.86 25.45 -10.10
N GLU A 326 -5.85 25.21 -11.41
CA GLU A 326 -7.03 25.33 -12.28
C GLU A 326 -7.81 24.01 -12.38
N CYS A 327 -7.36 22.97 -11.69
CA CYS A 327 -7.94 21.63 -11.79
C CYS A 327 -9.14 21.46 -10.84
N ASN A 328 -10.30 21.10 -11.39
CA ASN A 328 -11.51 20.84 -10.61
C ASN A 328 -11.35 19.72 -9.56
N TYR A 329 -10.37 18.83 -9.74
CA TYR A 329 -10.09 17.70 -8.84
C TYR A 329 -8.85 17.91 -7.96
N LEU A 330 -8.35 19.15 -7.83
CA LEU A 330 -7.19 19.39 -6.96
C LEU A 330 -7.47 18.98 -5.51
N HIS A 331 -8.66 19.27 -5.02
CA HIS A 331 -9.13 18.95 -3.66
C HIS A 331 -9.22 17.43 -3.36
N LEU A 332 -9.18 16.61 -4.40
CA LEU A 332 -9.20 15.15 -4.33
C LEU A 332 -7.83 14.54 -4.64
N CYS A 333 -7.14 15.05 -5.66
CA CYS A 333 -5.91 14.47 -6.19
C CYS A 333 -4.63 14.93 -5.47
N HIS A 334 -4.58 16.19 -5.04
CA HIS A 334 -3.42 16.83 -4.39
C HIS A 334 -2.08 16.67 -5.15
N GLY A 335 -2.14 16.41 -6.47
CA GLY A 335 -0.98 16.23 -7.34
C GLY A 335 -0.43 14.78 -7.40
N GLY A 336 -1.08 13.83 -6.75
CA GLY A 336 -0.75 12.41 -6.81
C GLY A 336 0.48 11.99 -6.00
N CYS A 337 1.03 10.82 -6.29
CA CYS A 337 2.07 10.17 -5.51
C CYS A 337 3.47 10.79 -5.73
N PRO A 338 4.15 11.28 -4.68
CA PRO A 338 5.48 11.87 -4.81
C PRO A 338 6.56 10.88 -5.23
N VAL A 339 6.50 9.62 -4.76
CA VAL A 339 7.51 8.61 -5.15
C VAL A 339 7.39 8.24 -6.61
N ARG A 340 6.17 8.11 -7.12
CA ARG A 340 5.92 7.84 -8.53
C ARG A 340 6.42 9.00 -9.40
N THR A 341 6.12 10.22 -8.99
CA THR A 341 6.62 11.43 -9.67
C THR A 341 8.14 11.45 -9.74
N TYR A 342 8.81 11.17 -8.62
CA TYR A 342 10.26 11.11 -8.57
C TYR A 342 10.84 9.99 -9.42
N ALA A 343 10.25 8.80 -9.38
CA ALA A 343 10.67 7.66 -10.19
C ALA A 343 10.62 7.94 -11.70
N PHE A 344 9.62 8.72 -12.16
CA PHE A 344 9.48 9.08 -13.57
C PHE A 344 10.32 10.28 -13.99
N TYR A 345 10.43 11.32 -13.14
CA TYR A 345 10.96 12.62 -13.54
C TYR A 345 12.25 13.04 -12.82
N GLY A 346 12.66 12.31 -11.77
CA GLY A 346 13.75 12.74 -10.89
C GLY A 346 13.44 14.03 -10.11
N ASP A 347 12.19 14.47 -10.10
CA ASP A 347 11.73 15.70 -9.43
C ASP A 347 10.43 15.43 -8.64
N LEU A 348 10.45 15.71 -7.34
CA LEU A 348 9.28 15.59 -6.46
C LEU A 348 8.18 16.59 -6.79
N PHE A 349 8.55 17.73 -7.36
CA PHE A 349 7.68 18.90 -7.51
C PHE A 349 7.03 18.96 -8.90
N ARG A 350 6.71 17.80 -9.43
CA ARG A 350 5.91 17.59 -10.62
C ARG A 350 4.60 16.91 -10.26
N LYS A 351 3.56 17.09 -11.07
CA LYS A 351 2.33 16.31 -10.92
C LYS A 351 2.54 14.86 -11.33
N ASP A 352 1.72 13.98 -10.77
CA ASP A 352 1.78 12.53 -11.04
C ASP A 352 1.70 12.25 -12.55
N PRO A 353 2.50 11.34 -13.12
CA PRO A 353 2.46 10.99 -14.55
C PRO A 353 1.08 10.47 -14.99
N TYR A 354 0.29 9.91 -14.08
CA TYR A 354 -1.07 9.45 -14.35
C TYR A 354 -2.15 10.51 -14.15
N CYS A 355 -1.80 11.80 -14.10
CA CYS A 355 -2.74 12.91 -13.88
C CYS A 355 -3.95 12.87 -14.84
N LYS A 356 -3.74 12.58 -16.14
CA LYS A 356 -4.83 12.46 -17.14
C LYS A 356 -5.79 11.33 -16.77
N LEU A 357 -5.25 10.15 -16.44
CA LEU A 357 -6.02 8.98 -16.01
C LEU A 357 -6.85 9.31 -14.76
N TYR A 358 -6.26 9.95 -13.75
CA TYR A 358 -6.99 10.30 -12.52
C TYR A 358 -8.15 11.26 -12.78
N LYS A 359 -7.96 12.28 -13.61
CA LYS A 359 -9.06 13.17 -13.99
C LYS A 359 -10.23 12.42 -14.65
N GLN A 360 -9.93 11.49 -15.55
CA GLN A 360 -10.94 10.66 -16.21
C GLN A 360 -11.66 9.74 -15.22
N LEU A 361 -10.89 9.11 -14.33
CA LEU A 361 -11.44 8.22 -13.30
C LEU A 361 -12.35 8.96 -12.32
N PHE A 362 -11.92 10.11 -11.81
CA PHE A 362 -12.74 10.93 -10.92
C PHE A 362 -14.03 11.35 -11.57
N GLN A 363 -13.98 11.85 -12.80
CA GLN A 363 -15.17 12.23 -13.56
C GLN A 363 -16.13 11.04 -13.76
N LYS A 364 -15.59 9.87 -14.09
CA LYS A 364 -16.36 8.64 -14.26
C LYS A 364 -17.10 8.25 -13.00
N ILE A 365 -16.38 8.14 -11.88
CA ILE A 365 -16.97 7.70 -10.59
C ILE A 365 -17.92 8.77 -10.03
N GLU A 366 -17.59 10.06 -10.15
CA GLU A 366 -18.50 11.15 -9.80
C GLU A 366 -19.82 11.05 -10.55
N THR A 367 -19.78 10.78 -11.86
CA THR A 367 -20.99 10.58 -12.67
C THR A 367 -21.78 9.38 -12.20
N MET A 368 -21.12 8.26 -11.87
CA MET A 368 -21.77 7.06 -11.31
C MET A 368 -22.44 7.35 -9.96
N ALA A 369 -21.75 8.07 -9.08
CA ALA A 369 -22.25 8.48 -7.77
C ALA A 369 -23.50 9.37 -7.89
N MET A 370 -23.48 10.37 -8.78
CA MET A 370 -24.62 11.24 -9.02
C MET A 370 -25.83 10.48 -9.58
N ASN A 371 -25.61 9.48 -10.44
CA ASN A 371 -26.68 8.63 -10.95
C ASN A 371 -27.24 7.72 -9.86
N HIS A 372 -26.39 7.20 -8.98
CA HIS A 372 -26.80 6.38 -7.84
C HIS A 372 -27.66 7.18 -6.84
N LEU A 373 -27.34 8.43 -6.57
CA LEU A 373 -28.10 9.30 -5.66
C LEU A 373 -29.46 9.75 -6.21
N ARG A 374 -29.66 9.65 -7.54
CA ARG A 374 -30.94 10.00 -8.20
C ARG A 374 -31.95 8.87 -8.29
N ASN A 375 -31.48 7.63 -8.13
CA ASN A 375 -32.28 6.40 -8.16
C ASN A 375 -32.62 5.91 -6.77
#